data_402e175fcd8e871d7a3a9572b6431407
#
_entry.id   402e175fcd8e871d7a3a9572b6431407
#
_cell.length_a   1.000
_cell.length_b   1.000
_cell.length_c   1.000
_cell.angle_alpha   90.00
_cell.angle_beta   90.00
_cell.angle_gamma   90.00
#
_symmetry.space_group_name_H-M   'P 1'
#
loop_
_entity.id
_entity.type
_entity.pdbx_description
1 polymer ?
#
loop_
_entity_poly.entity_id
_entity_poly.type
_entity_poly.pdbx_seq_one_letter_code
_entity_poly.pdbx_strand_id
1 'polypeptide(L)'
;MGTKEGGIYLRNENFSTGMLSALNDQSVSSYIIRMYDKSFSLLRSGSQKWYMFDSHVVRDGVAGVVVFNNCEEAVQFLEKRLIADHDEQVDVVPIHVLVLAQIDGNDEE
;
A
#
# COMPACT_ATOMS: atom_id res chain seq x y z
N MET A 1 13.44 -14.56 9.12
CA MET A 1 13.25 -14.81 8.39
C MET A 1 12.61 -14.07 7.47
N GLY A 2 12.49 -14.10 6.58
CA GLY A 2 11.95 -13.28 5.61
C GLY A 2 10.65 -12.69 6.01
N THR A 3 10.27 -11.67 5.34
CA THR A 3 9.01 -11.04 5.64
C THR A 3 7.93 -11.72 4.86
N LYS A 4 6.72 -11.55 5.33
CA LYS A 4 5.59 -12.12 4.64
C LYS A 4 4.67 -11.06 4.12
N GLU A 5 4.99 -9.81 4.35
CA GLU A 5 4.06 -8.77 3.99
C GLU A 5 4.06 -8.47 2.51
N GLY A 6 5.10 -8.83 1.80
CA GLY A 6 5.13 -8.59 0.37
C GLY A 6 4.61 -9.79 -0.40
N GLY A 7 4.34 -9.60 -1.67
CA GLY A 7 3.97 -10.71 -2.52
C GLY A 7 2.75 -10.41 -3.36
N ILE A 8 2.27 -11.45 -4.03
CA ILE A 8 1.15 -11.34 -4.92
C ILE A 8 -0.08 -11.94 -4.25
N TYR A 9 -1.17 -11.19 -4.30
CA TYR A 9 -2.41 -11.61 -3.66
C TYR A 9 -3.50 -11.69 -4.72
N LEU A 10 -4.07 -12.86 -4.85
CA LEU A 10 -5.05 -13.12 -5.89
C LEU A 10 -6.44 -12.70 -5.45
N ARG A 11 -7.25 -12.30 -6.42
CA ARG A 11 -8.62 -11.91 -6.16
C ARG A 11 -9.47 -13.17 -6.01
N ASN A 12 -9.47 -13.72 -4.82
CA ASN A 12 -10.26 -14.90 -4.52
C ASN A 12 -10.77 -14.77 -3.10
N GLU A 13 -11.31 -15.86 -2.58
CA GLU A 13 -11.94 -15.80 -1.27
C GLU A 13 -10.97 -15.50 -0.15
N ASN A 14 -9.67 -15.65 -0.39
CA ASN A 14 -8.66 -15.37 0.62
C ASN A 14 -8.04 -14.01 0.46
N PHE A 15 -8.51 -13.21 -0.46
CA PHE A 15 -7.88 -11.93 -0.74
C PHE A 15 -7.86 -11.02 0.48
N SER A 16 -9.02 -10.84 1.10
CA SER A 16 -9.10 -9.93 2.24
C SER A 16 -8.22 -10.40 3.38
N THR A 17 -8.28 -11.67 3.70
CA THR A 17 -7.49 -12.19 4.80
C THR A 17 -6.00 -12.02 4.55
N GLY A 18 -5.58 -12.34 3.34
CA GLY A 18 -4.16 -12.22 3.00
C GLY A 18 -3.70 -10.78 3.04
N MET A 19 -4.49 -9.88 2.47
CA MET A 19 -4.12 -8.48 2.43
C MET A 19 -4.09 -7.87 3.83
N LEU A 20 -5.08 -8.20 4.66
CA LEU A 20 -5.08 -7.68 6.01
C LEU A 20 -3.84 -8.13 6.77
N SER A 21 -3.47 -9.37 6.58
CA SER A 21 -2.29 -9.88 7.24
C SER A 21 -1.03 -9.16 6.75
N ALA A 22 -0.95 -8.95 5.44
CA ALA A 22 0.21 -8.29 4.87
C ALA A 22 0.35 -6.85 5.36
N LEU A 23 -0.76 -6.15 5.46
CA LEU A 23 -0.71 -4.74 5.80
C LEU A 23 -0.69 -4.47 7.30
N ASN A 24 -0.80 -5.51 8.10
CA ASN A 24 -0.77 -5.33 9.54
C ASN A 24 0.61 -5.46 10.16
N ASP A 25 1.62 -5.55 9.35
CA ASP A 25 2.98 -5.66 9.87
C ASP A 25 3.40 -4.31 10.43
N GLN A 26 3.63 -4.27 11.73
CA GLN A 26 3.96 -3.02 12.39
C GLN A 26 5.30 -2.45 11.99
N SER A 27 6.15 -3.25 11.40
CA SER A 27 7.45 -2.78 11.00
C SER A 27 7.44 -2.05 9.68
N VAL A 28 6.32 -2.07 8.97
CA VAL A 28 6.21 -1.44 7.66
C VAL A 28 5.08 -0.44 7.70
N SER A 29 5.35 0.78 7.29
CA SER A 29 4.31 1.79 7.27
C SER A 29 4.01 2.31 5.86
N SER A 30 4.69 1.78 4.87
CA SER A 30 4.54 2.30 3.52
C SER A 30 4.64 1.15 2.53
N TYR A 31 3.75 1.14 1.56
CA TYR A 31 3.72 0.08 0.56
C TYR A 31 3.46 0.65 -0.82
N ILE A 32 3.95 -0.04 -1.82
CA ILE A 32 3.55 0.21 -3.20
C ILE A 32 2.62 -0.93 -3.58
N ILE A 33 1.45 -0.57 -4.06
CA ILE A 33 0.46 -1.56 -4.50
C ILE A 33 0.44 -1.51 -6.02
N ARG A 34 0.75 -2.60 -6.66
CA ARG A 34 0.83 -2.65 -8.12
C ARG A 34 -0.24 -3.55 -8.68
N MET A 35 -0.97 -3.03 -9.64
CA MET A 35 -1.95 -3.80 -10.37
C MET A 35 -1.48 -3.87 -11.81
N TYR A 36 -2.31 -4.41 -12.68
CA TYR A 36 -1.88 -4.67 -14.04
C TYR A 36 -1.21 -3.46 -14.70
N ASP A 37 -1.87 -2.34 -14.67
CA ASP A 37 -1.33 -1.17 -15.38
C ASP A 37 -1.28 0.06 -14.52
N LYS A 38 -1.34 -0.08 -13.21
CA LYS A 38 -1.30 1.09 -12.36
C LYS A 38 -0.67 0.76 -11.02
N SER A 39 -0.24 1.79 -10.34
CA SER A 39 0.39 1.66 -9.04
C SER A 39 -0.17 2.68 -8.10
N PHE A 40 -0.25 2.31 -6.83
CA PHE A 40 -0.70 3.20 -5.78
C PHE A 40 0.32 3.19 -4.67
N SER A 41 0.46 4.31 -3.99
CA SER A 41 1.26 4.35 -2.77
C SER A 41 0.31 4.27 -1.60
N LEU A 42 0.59 3.41 -0.66
CA LEU A 42 -0.25 3.22 0.50
C LEU A 42 0.58 3.48 1.74
N LEU A 43 0.13 4.42 2.56
CA LEU A 43 0.88 4.87 3.71
C LEU A 43 0.04 4.80 4.96
N ARG A 44 0.59 4.18 6.00
CA ARG A 44 -0.09 4.15 7.28
C ARG A 44 0.40 5.29 8.14
N SER A 45 -0.52 6.05 8.71
CA SER A 45 -0.20 7.16 9.55
C SER A 45 -0.82 6.95 10.91
N GLY A 46 0.00 7.06 11.93
CA GLY A 46 -0.49 6.83 13.27
C GLY A 46 -0.85 5.37 13.47
N SER A 47 -1.87 5.13 14.22
CA SER A 47 -2.22 3.76 14.57
C SER A 47 -3.21 3.14 13.61
N GLN A 48 -4.00 3.94 12.91
CA GLN A 48 -5.08 3.35 12.13
C GLN A 48 -5.32 3.94 10.77
N LYS A 49 -4.99 5.19 10.56
CA LYS A 49 -5.34 5.82 9.30
C LYS A 49 -4.41 5.40 8.19
N TRP A 50 -5.00 5.24 7.01
CA TRP A 50 -4.25 4.89 5.82
C TRP A 50 -4.52 5.92 4.75
N TYR A 51 -3.48 6.26 4.00
CA TYR A 51 -3.58 7.21 2.90
C TYR A 51 -3.11 6.54 1.63
N MET A 52 -3.88 6.68 0.57
CA MET A 52 -3.49 6.09 -0.70
C MET A 52 -3.38 7.18 -1.74
N PHE A 53 -2.25 7.20 -2.43
CA PHE A 53 -2.02 8.15 -3.50
C PHE A 53 -2.13 7.43 -4.83
N ASP A 54 -2.99 7.94 -5.69
CA ASP A 54 -3.20 7.37 -7.00
C ASP A 54 -2.85 8.43 -8.02
N SER A 55 -1.67 8.33 -8.59
CA SER A 55 -1.19 9.33 -9.53
C SER A 55 -1.95 9.30 -10.83
N HIS A 56 -2.74 8.26 -11.07
CA HIS A 56 -3.54 8.20 -12.29
C HIS A 56 -4.81 9.00 -12.16
N VAL A 57 -5.21 9.32 -10.95
CA VAL A 57 -6.41 10.10 -10.74
C VAL A 57 -6.00 11.55 -10.58
N VAL A 58 -6.20 12.31 -11.63
CA VAL A 58 -5.86 13.72 -11.59
C VAL A 58 -7.13 14.51 -11.82
N ARG A 59 -7.45 15.36 -10.88
CA ARG A 59 -8.64 16.15 -10.99
C ARG A 59 -8.23 17.58 -10.76
N ASP A 60 -8.42 18.41 -11.76
CA ASP A 60 -8.05 19.81 -11.69
C ASP A 60 -6.55 19.95 -11.43
N GLY A 61 -5.78 19.02 -12.00
CA GLY A 61 -4.33 19.10 -11.86
C GLY A 61 -3.79 18.60 -10.55
N VAL A 62 -4.62 17.97 -9.74
CA VAL A 62 -4.19 17.47 -8.44
C VAL A 62 -4.35 15.97 -8.39
N ALA A 63 -3.29 15.29 -7.99
CA ALA A 63 -3.34 13.84 -7.86
C ALA A 63 -4.32 13.46 -6.76
N GLY A 64 -4.96 12.32 -6.91
CA GLY A 64 -5.96 11.88 -5.96
C GLY A 64 -5.34 11.29 -4.70
N VAL A 65 -5.97 11.59 -3.58
CA VAL A 65 -5.59 11.02 -2.30
C VAL A 65 -6.85 10.49 -1.66
N VAL A 66 -6.79 9.24 -1.22
CA VAL A 66 -7.92 8.61 -0.56
C VAL A 66 -7.51 8.29 0.87
N VAL A 67 -8.38 8.61 1.82
CA VAL A 67 -8.09 8.37 3.22
C VAL A 67 -9.00 7.26 3.72
N PHE A 68 -8.40 6.29 4.41
CA PHE A 68 -9.16 5.20 5.01
C PHE A 68 -9.02 5.26 6.51
N ASN A 69 -10.08 4.94 7.22
CA ASN A 69 -10.06 4.97 8.68
C ASN A 69 -9.45 3.73 9.29
N ASN A 70 -9.33 2.67 8.53
CA ASN A 70 -8.71 1.46 9.02
C ASN A 70 -8.24 0.62 7.85
N CYS A 71 -7.52 -0.44 8.17
CA CYS A 71 -6.94 -1.28 7.14
C CYS A 71 -8.00 -1.98 6.31
N GLU A 72 -9.08 -2.36 6.93
CA GLU A 72 -10.13 -3.07 6.22
C GLU A 72 -10.73 -2.25 5.11
N GLU A 73 -10.90 -0.95 5.35
CA GLU A 73 -11.43 -0.09 4.31
C GLU A 73 -10.49 -0.04 3.11
N ALA A 74 -9.20 0.01 3.39
CA ALA A 74 -8.22 0.06 2.31
C ALA A 74 -8.27 -1.23 1.49
N VAL A 75 -8.35 -2.37 2.16
CA VAL A 75 -8.40 -3.65 1.48
C VAL A 75 -9.67 -3.77 0.65
N GLN A 76 -10.79 -3.32 1.19
CA GLN A 76 -12.04 -3.37 0.44
C GLN A 76 -11.98 -2.50 -0.80
N PHE A 77 -11.35 -1.35 -0.69
CA PHE A 77 -11.20 -0.48 -1.83
C PHE A 77 -10.38 -1.16 -2.93
N LEU A 78 -9.30 -1.80 -2.53
CA LEU A 78 -8.44 -2.46 -3.51
C LEU A 78 -9.16 -3.62 -4.18
N GLU A 79 -9.93 -4.37 -3.42
CA GLU A 79 -10.67 -5.47 -4.01
C GLU A 79 -11.68 -4.97 -5.02
N LYS A 80 -12.37 -3.89 -4.69
CA LYS A 80 -13.34 -3.33 -5.62
C LYS A 80 -12.66 -2.83 -6.89
N ARG A 81 -11.46 -2.28 -6.76
CA ARG A 81 -10.73 -1.84 -7.94
C ARG A 81 -10.33 -3.01 -8.81
N LEU A 82 -9.93 -4.12 -8.20
CA LEU A 82 -9.60 -5.30 -8.98
C LEU A 82 -10.80 -5.76 -9.78
N ILE A 83 -11.96 -5.78 -9.13
CA ILE A 83 -13.17 -6.22 -9.82
C ILE A 83 -13.52 -5.26 -10.93
N ALA A 84 -13.47 -3.97 -10.67
CA ALA A 84 -13.85 -2.97 -11.65
C ALA A 84 -12.93 -2.98 -12.85
N ASP A 85 -11.65 -3.24 -12.64
CA ASP A 85 -10.67 -3.22 -13.71
C ASP A 85 -10.47 -4.60 -14.34
N HIS A 86 -11.18 -5.59 -13.86
CA HIS A 86 -11.05 -6.97 -14.34
C HIS A 86 -9.65 -7.52 -14.13
N ASP A 87 -8.99 -7.05 -13.08
CA ASP A 87 -7.68 -7.56 -12.72
C ASP A 87 -7.86 -8.72 -11.76
N GLU A 88 -6.86 -9.58 -11.68
CA GLU A 88 -6.96 -10.77 -10.87
C GLU A 88 -6.01 -10.80 -9.70
N GLN A 89 -5.11 -9.86 -9.61
CA GLN A 89 -4.13 -9.90 -8.54
C GLN A 89 -3.54 -8.55 -8.26
N VAL A 90 -2.96 -8.44 -7.07
CA VAL A 90 -2.30 -7.26 -6.60
C VAL A 90 -0.91 -7.67 -6.15
N ASP A 91 0.08 -6.87 -6.49
CA ASP A 91 1.45 -7.09 -6.02
C ASP A 91 1.71 -6.06 -4.93
N VAL A 92 2.04 -6.52 -3.74
CA VAL A 92 2.27 -5.66 -2.59
C VAL A 92 3.77 -5.60 -2.35
N VAL A 93 4.32 -4.40 -2.37
CA VAL A 93 5.74 -4.20 -2.16
C VAL A 93 5.95 -3.34 -0.92
N PRO A 94 6.44 -3.92 0.16
CA PRO A 94 6.67 -3.12 1.36
C PRO A 94 7.90 -2.24 1.18
N ILE A 95 7.82 -1.05 1.73
CA ILE A 95 8.91 -0.10 1.65
C ILE A 95 9.51 0.05 3.02
N HIS A 96 10.77 -0.27 3.15
CA HIS A 96 11.46 -0.15 4.41
C HIS A 96 12.34 1.08 4.36
N VAL A 97 12.08 2.00 5.26
CA VAL A 97 12.87 3.22 5.31
C VAL A 97 14.19 2.90 5.97
N LEU A 98 15.26 3.21 5.28
CA LEU A 98 16.57 2.92 5.81
C LEU A 98 17.02 3.99 6.78
N VAL A 99 17.58 3.54 7.87
CA VAL A 99 18.08 4.45 8.87
C VAL A 99 19.26 5.24 8.37
N LEU A 100 19.88 4.74 7.33
CA LEU A 100 21.04 5.41 6.78
C LEU A 100 20.79 6.85 6.44
N ALA A 101 19.58 7.19 6.11
CA ALA A 101 19.30 8.56 5.77
C ALA A 101 19.66 9.49 6.90
N GLN A 102 19.46 9.05 8.11
CA GLN A 102 19.78 9.89 9.24
C GLN A 102 21.28 10.01 9.43
N ILE A 103 21.96 8.95 9.21
CA ILE A 103 23.39 8.96 9.36
C ILE A 103 24.00 9.92 8.37
N ASP A 104 23.51 9.89 7.17
CA ASP A 104 24.03 10.78 6.20
C ASP A 104 23.83 12.22 6.57
N GLY A 105 22.69 12.53 7.10
CA GLY A 105 22.45 13.89 7.49
C GLY A 105 23.44 14.34 8.51
N ASN A 106 23.84 13.45 9.35
CA ASN A 106 24.78 13.82 10.36
C ASN A 106 26.15 14.03 9.82
N ASP A 107 26.44 13.29 8.82
CA ASP A 107 27.73 13.40 8.32
C ASP A 107 28.06 14.69 7.78
N GLU A 108 27.22 15.31 7.51
CA GLU A 108 27.49 16.39 6.93
C GLU A 108 28.13 17.20 7.58
N GLU A 109 28.25 17.12 8.35
CA GLU A 109 28.98 17.78 9.03
C GLU A 109 29.62 18.14 9.14
#